data_9398ae76eac79b80b61d90f7536aff57
#
_entry.id   9398ae76eac79b80b61d90f7536aff57
#
_cell.length_a   1.000
_cell.length_b   1.000
_cell.length_c   1.000
_cell.angle_alpha   90.00
_cell.angle_beta   90.00
_cell.angle_gamma   90.00
#
_symmetry.space_group_name_H-M   'P 1'
#
loop_
_entity.id
_entity.type
_entity.pdbx_description
1 polymer ?
#
loop_
_entity_poly.entity_id
_entity_poly.type
_entity_poly.pdbx_seq_one_letter_code
_entity_poly.pdbx_strand_id
1 'polypeptide(L)'
;MKKNTDDGAKIYTPLTLKLYDWWVLGVSNRLAWGCPTKEHLLPHFLEHLGNNHLDIGVGTGFYLTHVPESSLISLMDLNEASLNAASTRAGESKIKHKISHDVFDPYPAALHGQFDSISMFYLLHCLPGNISTKSCVIRNAAQALTDDGTLYG
;
A
#
# COMPACT_ATOMS: atom_id res chain seq x y z
N MET A 1 -11.02 4.55 -23.29
CA MET A 1 -12.00 3.90 -22.40
C MET A 1 -11.44 4.02 -20.99
N LYS A 2 -11.91 4.97 -20.16
CA LYS A 2 -11.52 5.06 -18.74
C LYS A 2 -11.99 3.79 -18.05
N LYS A 3 -11.07 2.97 -17.57
CA LYS A 3 -11.39 1.81 -16.75
C LYS A 3 -11.86 2.33 -15.39
N ASN A 4 -13.06 1.93 -15.00
CA ASN A 4 -13.68 2.32 -13.72
C ASN A 4 -12.91 1.69 -12.54
N THR A 5 -11.89 2.36 -12.06
CA THR A 5 -11.27 2.10 -10.75
C THR A 5 -12.18 2.56 -9.60
N ASP A 6 -13.17 3.42 -9.90
CA ASP A 6 -14.15 3.94 -8.93
C ASP A 6 -15.04 2.86 -8.28
N ASP A 7 -15.28 1.73 -8.93
CA ASP A 7 -16.16 0.68 -8.39
C ASP A 7 -15.51 -0.09 -7.22
N GLY A 8 -14.18 -0.17 -7.19
CA GLY A 8 -13.45 -0.77 -6.07
C GLY A 8 -13.33 0.18 -4.86
N ALA A 9 -13.30 1.49 -5.09
CA ALA A 9 -13.11 2.49 -4.05
C ALA A 9 -14.39 2.73 -3.20
N LYS A 10 -15.57 2.42 -3.72
CA LYS A 10 -16.87 2.67 -3.04
C LYS A 10 -17.19 1.73 -1.87
N ILE A 11 -16.46 0.64 -1.71
CA ILE A 11 -16.75 -0.41 -0.71
C ILE A 11 -16.07 -0.14 0.64
N TYR A 12 -15.13 0.79 0.70
CA TYR A 12 -14.30 1.02 1.88
C TYR A 12 -14.91 2.04 2.86
N THR A 13 -15.85 1.60 3.70
CA THR A 13 -16.25 2.33 4.90
C THR A 13 -15.33 1.95 6.07
N PRO A 14 -15.19 2.74 7.15
CA PRO A 14 -14.40 2.38 8.33
C PRO A 14 -14.76 1.03 8.95
N LEU A 15 -16.03 0.63 8.85
CA LEU A 15 -16.52 -0.65 9.35
C LEU A 15 -16.10 -1.81 8.43
N THR A 16 -16.20 -1.61 7.11
CA THR A 16 -15.77 -2.61 6.12
C THR A 16 -14.26 -2.82 6.14
N LEU A 17 -13.47 -1.77 6.40
CA LEU A 17 -12.02 -1.87 6.57
C LEU A 17 -11.63 -2.73 7.78
N LYS A 18 -12.32 -2.59 8.93
CA LYS A 18 -12.08 -3.43 10.12
C LYS A 18 -12.47 -4.90 9.89
N LEU A 19 -13.58 -5.14 9.19
CA LEU A 19 -14.00 -6.49 8.80
C LEU A 19 -13.05 -7.11 7.78
N TYR A 20 -12.53 -6.31 6.86
CA TYR A 20 -11.52 -6.72 5.90
C TYR A 20 -10.23 -7.17 6.59
N ASP A 21 -9.72 -6.40 7.55
CA ASP A 21 -8.54 -6.78 8.33
C ASP A 21 -8.73 -8.12 9.05
N TRP A 22 -9.86 -8.26 9.75
CA TRP A 22 -10.15 -9.48 10.48
C TRP A 22 -10.27 -10.70 9.55
N TRP A 23 -10.96 -10.53 8.42
CA TRP A 23 -11.19 -11.61 7.46
C TRP A 23 -9.94 -11.92 6.62
N VAL A 24 -9.33 -10.92 6.00
CA VAL A 24 -8.20 -11.11 5.07
C VAL A 24 -6.90 -11.36 5.83
N LEU A 25 -6.54 -10.48 6.78
CA LEU A 25 -5.26 -10.58 7.48
C LEU A 25 -5.27 -11.66 8.58
N GLY A 26 -6.44 -11.92 9.17
CA GLY A 26 -6.58 -12.94 10.22
C GLY A 26 -6.92 -14.31 9.67
N VAL A 27 -8.10 -14.45 9.08
CA VAL A 27 -8.67 -15.76 8.72
C VAL A 27 -8.16 -16.26 7.37
N SER A 28 -8.25 -15.43 6.32
CA SER A 28 -7.90 -15.85 4.96
C SER A 28 -6.41 -16.17 4.82
N ASN A 29 -5.54 -15.33 5.37
CA ASN A 29 -4.09 -15.56 5.28
C ASN A 29 -3.66 -16.83 6.01
N ARG A 30 -4.28 -17.11 7.16
CA ARG A 30 -3.94 -18.30 7.94
C ARG A 30 -4.49 -19.58 7.34
N LEU A 31 -5.75 -19.58 6.87
CA LEU A 31 -6.45 -20.79 6.45
C LEU A 31 -6.37 -21.07 4.95
N ALA A 32 -6.45 -20.03 4.10
CA ALA A 32 -6.45 -20.20 2.65
C ALA A 32 -5.05 -20.12 2.04
N TRP A 33 -4.22 -19.21 2.54
CA TRP A 33 -2.88 -18.97 1.98
C TRP A 33 -1.75 -19.65 2.76
N GLY A 34 -2.03 -20.17 3.97
CA GLY A 34 -0.99 -20.75 4.83
C GLY A 34 0.11 -19.77 5.20
N CYS A 35 -0.16 -18.46 5.12
CA CYS A 35 0.79 -17.38 5.35
C CYS A 35 0.26 -16.43 6.43
N PRO A 36 0.38 -16.78 7.73
CA PRO A 36 -0.07 -15.92 8.81
C PRO A 36 0.60 -14.56 8.78
N THR A 37 -0.21 -13.50 8.80
CA THR A 37 0.26 -12.11 8.66
C THR A 37 1.35 -11.74 9.66
N LYS A 38 1.16 -12.08 10.95
CA LYS A 38 2.10 -11.71 12.01
C LYS A 38 3.40 -12.53 11.98
N GLU A 39 3.36 -13.74 11.45
CA GLU A 39 4.50 -14.67 11.45
C GLU A 39 5.38 -14.51 10.21
N HIS A 40 4.81 -14.08 9.10
CA HIS A 40 5.51 -13.99 7.81
C HIS A 40 5.46 -12.61 7.18
N LEU A 41 4.25 -12.06 6.96
CA LEU A 41 4.10 -10.83 6.18
C LEU A 41 4.57 -9.59 6.94
N LEU A 42 4.27 -9.49 8.23
CA LEU A 42 4.74 -8.37 9.05
C LEU A 42 6.25 -8.35 9.23
N PRO A 43 6.94 -9.47 9.54
CA PRO A 43 8.40 -9.51 9.53
C PRO A 43 8.99 -9.13 8.18
N HIS A 44 8.43 -9.66 7.07
CA HIS A 44 8.86 -9.30 5.72
C HIS A 44 8.69 -7.79 5.43
N PHE A 45 7.56 -7.20 5.83
CA PHE A 45 7.35 -5.76 5.72
C PHE A 45 8.42 -4.96 6.48
N LEU A 46 8.68 -5.31 7.74
CA LEU A 46 9.63 -4.59 8.59
C LEU A 46 11.09 -4.77 8.17
N GLU A 47 11.45 -5.95 7.64
CA GLU A 47 12.80 -6.22 7.14
C GLU A 47 13.18 -5.35 5.94
N HIS A 48 12.20 -5.02 5.08
CA HIS A 48 12.43 -4.23 3.86
C HIS A 48 12.03 -2.76 4.00
N LEU A 49 11.57 -2.37 5.20
CA LEU A 49 11.19 -0.99 5.48
C LEU A 49 12.41 -0.07 5.53
N GLY A 50 12.43 0.94 4.67
CA GLY A 50 13.44 1.99 4.66
C GLY A 50 13.06 3.20 5.52
N ASN A 51 13.88 4.24 5.43
CA ASN A 51 13.68 5.49 6.18
C ASN A 51 12.66 6.43 5.51
N ASN A 52 12.57 6.42 4.18
CA ASN A 52 11.61 7.19 3.40
C ASN A 52 10.73 6.22 2.59
N HIS A 53 9.67 5.76 3.20
CA HIS A 53 8.82 4.68 2.72
C HIS A 53 7.58 5.18 1.99
N LEU A 54 7.19 4.51 0.91
CA LEU A 54 5.90 4.69 0.23
C LEU A 54 5.06 3.41 0.34
N ASP A 55 3.88 3.52 0.96
CA ASP A 55 2.89 2.44 1.01
C ASP A 55 1.80 2.67 -0.04
N ILE A 56 1.67 1.76 -1.01
CA ILE A 56 0.75 1.86 -2.13
C ILE A 56 -0.40 0.88 -1.96
N GLY A 57 -1.64 1.42 -2.00
CA GLY A 57 -2.83 0.63 -1.70
C GLY A 57 -2.94 0.36 -0.21
N VAL A 58 -2.96 1.43 0.57
CA VAL A 58 -2.77 1.43 2.04
C VAL A 58 -3.80 0.62 2.82
N GLY A 59 -4.96 0.33 2.24
CA GLY A 59 -6.04 -0.40 2.89
C GLY A 59 -6.40 0.21 4.25
N THR A 60 -6.23 -0.58 5.32
CA THR A 60 -6.50 -0.14 6.69
C THR A 60 -5.28 0.41 7.42
N GLY A 61 -4.10 0.37 6.81
CA GLY A 61 -2.84 0.78 7.46
C GLY A 61 -2.36 -0.19 8.55
N PHE A 62 -2.72 -1.47 8.47
CA PHE A 62 -2.33 -2.46 9.49
C PHE A 62 -0.82 -2.52 9.72
N TYR A 63 -0.02 -2.63 8.65
CA TYR A 63 1.44 -2.73 8.76
C TYR A 63 2.07 -1.45 9.32
N LEU A 64 1.48 -0.31 9.00
CA LEU A 64 1.99 1.02 9.38
C LEU A 64 1.97 1.28 10.88
N THR A 65 1.13 0.56 11.64
CA THR A 65 1.12 0.64 13.11
C THR A 65 2.40 0.12 13.75
N HIS A 66 3.19 -0.66 13.02
CA HIS A 66 4.42 -1.28 13.52
C HIS A 66 5.69 -0.55 13.06
N VAL A 67 5.53 0.51 12.26
CA VAL A 67 6.65 1.30 11.74
C VAL A 67 7.30 2.13 12.84
N PRO A 68 8.65 2.16 12.94
CA PRO A 68 9.36 3.01 13.90
C PRO A 68 9.03 4.49 13.74
N GLU A 69 9.10 5.25 14.86
CA GLU A 69 8.86 6.70 14.88
C GLU A 69 9.85 7.49 14.01
N SER A 70 11.02 6.93 13.75
CA SER A 70 12.07 7.57 12.94
C SER A 70 11.82 7.46 11.42
N SER A 71 10.90 6.61 10.97
CA SER A 71 10.62 6.44 9.55
C SER A 71 9.62 7.49 9.06
N LEU A 72 9.87 8.04 7.86
CA LEU A 72 8.95 8.92 7.16
C LEU A 72 8.11 8.09 6.18
N ILE A 73 6.80 8.15 6.32
CA ILE A 73 5.85 7.37 5.52
C ILE A 73 5.08 8.30 4.59
N SER A 74 5.04 7.96 3.32
CA SER A 74 4.10 8.51 2.36
C SER A 74 3.06 7.44 2.01
N LEU A 75 1.82 7.84 1.88
CA LEU A 75 0.67 6.97 1.58
C LEU A 75 0.18 7.27 0.18
N MET A 76 -0.10 6.23 -0.62
CA MET A 76 -0.73 6.38 -1.93
C MET A 76 -1.92 5.44 -2.06
N ASP A 77 -3.07 6.00 -2.36
CA ASP A 77 -4.31 5.26 -2.63
C ASP A 77 -5.23 6.12 -3.50
N LEU A 78 -6.13 5.50 -4.26
CA LEU A 78 -7.16 6.23 -4.99
C LEU A 78 -8.27 6.72 -4.05
N ASN A 79 -8.47 6.04 -2.92
CA ASN A 79 -9.52 6.31 -1.96
C ASN A 79 -9.02 7.19 -0.81
N GLU A 80 -9.47 8.44 -0.75
CA GLU A 80 -9.12 9.39 0.32
C GLU A 80 -9.54 8.90 1.72
N ALA A 81 -10.64 8.14 1.84
CA ALA A 81 -11.06 7.58 3.11
C ALA A 81 -10.05 6.54 3.63
N SER A 82 -9.46 5.74 2.74
CA SER A 82 -8.37 4.81 3.07
C SER A 82 -7.12 5.56 3.52
N LEU A 83 -6.72 6.61 2.79
CA LEU A 83 -5.59 7.47 3.16
C LEU A 83 -5.74 8.07 4.56
N ASN A 84 -6.92 8.60 4.88
CA ASN A 84 -7.20 9.18 6.18
C ASN A 84 -7.24 8.13 7.29
N ALA A 85 -7.87 6.99 7.07
CA ALA A 85 -7.93 5.90 8.03
C ALA A 85 -6.53 5.33 8.34
N ALA A 86 -5.73 5.08 7.31
CA ALA A 86 -4.36 4.58 7.44
C ALA A 86 -3.46 5.61 8.15
N SER A 87 -3.57 6.90 7.81
CA SER A 87 -2.83 8.00 8.46
C SER A 87 -3.14 8.08 9.96
N THR A 88 -4.41 8.09 10.31
CA THR A 88 -4.83 8.12 11.72
C THR A 88 -4.33 6.90 12.49
N ARG A 89 -4.39 5.71 11.88
CA ARG A 89 -3.98 4.46 12.51
C ARG A 89 -2.45 4.36 12.69
N ALA A 90 -1.68 4.85 11.72
CA ALA A 90 -0.21 4.86 11.79
C ALA A 90 0.34 5.88 12.78
N GLY A 91 -0.42 6.94 13.06
CA GLY A 91 0.01 8.14 13.75
C GLY A 91 0.41 9.23 12.74
N GLU A 92 -0.33 10.32 12.73
CA GLU A 92 -0.16 11.37 11.71
C GLU A 92 1.22 12.02 11.72
N SER A 93 1.93 11.99 12.86
CA SER A 93 3.30 12.50 12.99
C SER A 93 4.31 11.78 12.08
N LYS A 94 4.05 10.53 11.72
CA LYS A 94 4.90 9.72 10.82
C LYS A 94 4.60 9.96 9.35
N ILE A 95 3.43 10.56 9.04
CA ILE A 95 2.97 10.68 7.66
C ILE A 95 3.49 11.96 7.03
N LYS A 96 4.36 11.79 6.02
CA LYS A 96 4.93 12.88 5.25
C LYS A 96 3.97 13.38 4.17
N HIS A 97 3.37 12.47 3.42
CA HIS A 97 2.45 12.79 2.32
C HIS A 97 1.28 11.81 2.26
N LYS A 98 0.09 12.32 1.93
CA LYS A 98 -1.08 11.55 1.50
C LYS A 98 -1.31 11.87 0.03
N ILE A 99 -1.18 10.88 -0.84
CA ILE A 99 -1.19 11.02 -2.30
C ILE A 99 -2.41 10.28 -2.85
N SER A 100 -3.42 11.04 -3.28
CA SER A 100 -4.56 10.49 -4.01
C SER A 100 -4.15 10.33 -5.47
N HIS A 101 -3.92 9.08 -5.94
CA HIS A 101 -3.39 8.81 -7.26
C HIS A 101 -3.84 7.44 -7.78
N ASP A 102 -4.16 7.37 -9.09
CA ASP A 102 -4.41 6.10 -9.76
C ASP A 102 -3.06 5.44 -10.11
N VAL A 103 -2.80 4.26 -9.57
CA VAL A 103 -1.54 3.53 -9.78
C VAL A 103 -1.28 3.14 -11.24
N PHE A 104 -2.31 3.16 -12.09
CA PHE A 104 -2.15 2.95 -13.54
C PHE A 104 -1.63 4.17 -14.27
N ASP A 105 -1.79 5.36 -13.71
CA ASP A 105 -1.29 6.59 -14.30
C ASP A 105 0.21 6.78 -13.99
N PRO A 106 0.97 7.42 -14.89
CA PRO A 106 2.36 7.78 -14.62
C PRO A 106 2.49 8.64 -13.35
N TYR A 107 3.48 8.33 -12.51
CA TYR A 107 3.69 9.11 -11.29
C TYR A 107 4.23 10.52 -11.62
N PRO A 108 3.82 11.54 -10.86
CA PRO A 108 4.40 12.88 -10.98
C PRO A 108 5.93 12.85 -10.85
N ALA A 109 6.62 13.63 -11.66
CA ALA A 109 8.09 13.69 -11.65
C ALA A 109 8.69 14.01 -10.27
N ALA A 110 7.94 14.73 -9.42
CA ALA A 110 8.34 15.03 -8.05
C ALA A 110 8.45 13.80 -7.15
N LEU A 111 7.87 12.67 -7.54
CA LEU A 111 7.97 11.41 -6.80
C LEU A 111 9.10 10.50 -7.30
N HIS A 112 9.70 10.78 -8.45
CA HIS A 112 10.74 9.94 -9.03
C HIS A 112 12.00 9.93 -8.16
N GLY A 113 12.52 8.74 -7.87
CA GLY A 113 13.74 8.56 -7.10
C GLY A 113 13.66 9.04 -5.63
N GLN A 114 12.46 9.11 -5.06
CA GLN A 114 12.29 9.68 -3.73
C GLN A 114 12.30 8.66 -2.60
N PHE A 115 11.93 7.40 -2.87
CA PHE A 115 11.70 6.42 -1.83
C PHE A 115 12.77 5.34 -1.82
N ASP A 116 13.28 5.02 -0.64
CA ASP A 116 14.22 3.91 -0.43
C ASP A 116 13.50 2.57 -0.26
N SER A 117 12.20 2.60 0.05
CA SER A 117 11.36 1.40 0.07
C SER A 117 9.92 1.69 -0.36
N ILE A 118 9.32 0.75 -1.08
CA ILE A 118 7.91 0.80 -1.52
C ILE A 118 7.24 -0.53 -1.23
N SER A 119 6.10 -0.50 -0.53
CA SER A 119 5.25 -1.68 -0.31
C SER A 119 3.98 -1.65 -1.15
N MET A 120 3.54 -2.84 -1.61
CA MET A 120 2.28 -3.06 -2.35
C MET A 120 1.59 -4.35 -1.89
N PHE A 121 1.20 -4.43 -0.62
CA PHE A 121 0.54 -5.62 -0.09
C PHE A 121 -0.91 -5.71 -0.59
N TYR A 122 -1.28 -6.86 -1.17
CA TYR A 122 -2.63 -7.17 -1.67
C TYR A 122 -3.17 -6.23 -2.75
N LEU A 123 -2.36 -5.33 -3.32
CA LEU A 123 -2.84 -4.38 -4.33
C LEU A 123 -3.09 -5.05 -5.69
N LEU A 124 -2.09 -5.79 -6.19
CA LEU A 124 -2.13 -6.27 -7.59
C LEU A 124 -3.30 -7.21 -7.90
N HIS A 125 -3.75 -8.03 -6.94
CA HIS A 125 -4.89 -8.91 -7.19
C HIS A 125 -6.23 -8.18 -7.17
N CYS A 126 -6.32 -7.04 -6.50
CA CYS A 126 -7.51 -6.19 -6.47
C CYS A 126 -7.66 -5.31 -7.71
N LEU A 127 -6.59 -5.12 -8.49
CA LEU A 127 -6.61 -4.29 -9.67
C LEU A 127 -7.25 -5.00 -10.88
N PRO A 128 -8.00 -4.28 -11.73
CA PRO A 128 -8.56 -4.82 -12.95
C PRO A 128 -7.48 -5.07 -14.01
N GLY A 129 -7.79 -5.96 -14.96
CA GLY A 129 -6.94 -6.23 -16.11
C GLY A 129 -6.06 -7.48 -15.98
N ASN A 130 -5.34 -7.76 -17.05
CA ASN A 130 -4.43 -8.90 -17.16
C ASN A 130 -3.02 -8.54 -16.60
N ILE A 131 -2.13 -9.52 -16.62
CA ILE A 131 -0.76 -9.37 -16.12
C ILE A 131 0.02 -8.24 -16.83
N SER A 132 -0.15 -8.12 -18.15
CA SER A 132 0.49 -7.04 -18.93
C SER A 132 0.00 -5.65 -18.50
N THR A 133 -1.29 -5.51 -18.20
CA THR A 133 -1.85 -4.26 -17.67
C THR A 133 -1.31 -3.96 -16.28
N LYS A 134 -1.25 -4.97 -15.41
CA LYS A 134 -0.77 -4.81 -14.03
C LYS A 134 0.73 -4.55 -13.93
N SER A 135 1.52 -5.00 -14.91
CA SER A 135 2.97 -4.73 -14.94
C SER A 135 3.31 -3.25 -15.08
N CYS A 136 2.41 -2.41 -15.63
CA CYS A 136 2.63 -0.97 -15.65
C CYS A 136 2.64 -0.36 -14.23
N VAL A 137 1.86 -0.89 -13.31
CA VAL A 137 1.81 -0.44 -11.90
C VAL A 137 3.18 -0.65 -11.25
N ILE A 138 3.79 -1.83 -11.44
CA ILE A 138 5.14 -2.12 -10.94
C ILE A 138 6.17 -1.16 -11.54
N ARG A 139 6.06 -0.89 -12.85
CA ARG A 139 6.95 0.02 -13.56
C ARG A 139 6.82 1.46 -13.07
N ASN A 140 5.58 1.92 -12.84
CA ASN A 140 5.33 3.25 -12.29
C ASN A 140 5.92 3.37 -10.87
N ALA A 141 5.69 2.37 -10.02
CA ALA A 141 6.28 2.33 -8.68
C ALA A 141 7.80 2.31 -8.68
N ALA A 142 8.41 1.54 -9.59
CA ALA A 142 9.87 1.46 -9.73
C ALA A 142 10.51 2.83 -10.07
N GLN A 143 9.80 3.71 -10.79
CA GLN A 143 10.32 5.08 -11.06
C GLN A 143 10.41 5.94 -9.81
N ALA A 144 9.63 5.63 -8.77
CA ALA A 144 9.65 6.37 -7.52
C ALA A 144 10.75 5.90 -6.55
N LEU A 145 11.37 4.74 -6.82
CA LEU A 145 12.49 4.23 -6.02
C LEU A 145 13.78 5.00 -6.30
N THR A 146 14.59 5.13 -5.25
CA THR A 146 16.02 5.44 -5.39
C THR A 146 16.75 4.30 -6.09
N ASP A 147 17.99 4.54 -6.55
CA ASP A 147 18.78 3.53 -7.28
C ASP A 147 18.97 2.22 -6.49
N ASP A 148 19.10 2.32 -5.17
CA ASP A 148 19.25 1.17 -4.24
C ASP A 148 17.95 0.81 -3.54
N GLY A 149 16.81 1.38 -3.95
CA GLY A 149 15.51 1.19 -3.32
C GLY A 149 14.90 -0.19 -3.57
N THR A 150 14.05 -0.63 -2.65
CA THR A 150 13.40 -1.94 -2.71
C THR A 150 11.87 -1.81 -2.88
N LEU A 151 11.30 -2.53 -3.86
CA LEU A 151 9.87 -2.71 -4.05
C LEU A 151 9.49 -4.13 -3.60
N TYR A 152 8.49 -4.26 -2.73
CA TYR A 152 8.08 -5.54 -2.16
C TYR A 152 6.58 -5.58 -1.83
N GLY A 153 6.05 -6.81 -1.58
CA GLY A 153 4.66 -7.01 -1.23
C GLY A 153 4.21 -8.46 -1.30
#